data_6f40ee012c5f8b5539b4ab087ac90c33
#
_entry.id   6f40ee012c5f8b5539b4ab087ac90c33
#
_cell.length_a   1.000
_cell.length_b   1.000
_cell.length_c   1.000
_cell.angle_alpha   90.00
_cell.angle_beta   90.00
_cell.angle_gamma   90.00
#
_symmetry.space_group_name_H-M   'P 1'
#
loop_
_entity.id
_entity.type
_entity.pdbx_description
1 polymer ?
#
loop_
_entity_poly.entity_id
_entity_poly.type
_entity_poly.pdbx_seq_one_letter_code
_entity_poly.pdbx_strand_id
1 'polypeptide(L)'
;MNNISYHGSHNGGLVVEKDGKILCVLEFERFLNYKNVGTCQYKTPRYIMICLDECLKWIEREYGISEYENCYFSNVDFIGEDFFNGQMVYHTYKSIKAKNYIHGTHHESHAYGCFYQSPFDEALIFSFDGGGDDGKFNVYLGKKGEPIKLLERVLNPTLNNPHIDYNLGFAYMVFGRYCKDINKDCLSDGNLVWPGKIMGLVSYGKPREEWLNHFIEFYKSDPDGKDGDFELKIKSLGEKININFDDKNELEGEIEYDLVATSQ
;
A
#
# COMPACT_ATOMS: atom_id res chain seq x y z
N MET A 1 -7.88 11.80 -27.06
CA MET A 1 -8.72 11.24 -25.98
C MET A 1 -8.04 11.58 -24.66
N ASN A 2 -8.78 12.09 -23.67
CA ASN A 2 -8.22 12.40 -22.35
C ASN A 2 -8.75 11.39 -21.34
N ASN A 3 -7.89 10.77 -20.57
CA ASN A 3 -8.26 9.89 -19.47
C ASN A 3 -7.67 10.42 -18.17
N ILE A 4 -8.34 10.14 -17.07
CA ILE A 4 -7.84 10.44 -15.72
C ILE A 4 -7.89 9.18 -14.86
N SER A 5 -6.86 8.98 -14.07
CA SER A 5 -6.84 7.97 -13.00
C SER A 5 -6.71 8.67 -11.66
N TYR A 6 -7.47 8.25 -10.68
CA TYR A 6 -7.54 8.85 -9.37
C TYR A 6 -7.47 7.78 -8.27
N HIS A 7 -6.60 8.01 -7.30
CA HIS A 7 -6.53 7.21 -6.07
C HIS A 7 -6.83 8.10 -4.87
N GLY A 8 -7.87 7.79 -4.12
CA GLY A 8 -8.40 8.62 -3.04
C GLY A 8 -8.04 8.16 -1.62
N SER A 9 -7.14 7.17 -1.48
CA SER A 9 -6.71 6.66 -0.18
C SER A 9 -5.33 7.22 0.24
N HIS A 10 -4.67 6.57 1.20
CA HIS A 10 -3.31 6.94 1.59
C HIS A 10 -2.38 6.94 0.36
N ASN A 11 -1.42 7.86 0.34
CA ASN A 11 -0.58 8.11 -0.84
C ASN A 11 -1.40 8.47 -2.08
N GLY A 12 -2.52 9.17 -1.85
CA GLY A 12 -3.45 9.55 -2.89
C GLY A 12 -2.84 10.43 -3.96
N GLY A 13 -3.44 10.38 -5.14
CA GLY A 13 -2.98 11.16 -6.26
C GLY A 13 -3.83 10.97 -7.50
N LEU A 14 -3.42 11.63 -8.57
CA LEU A 14 -4.04 11.48 -9.87
C LEU A 14 -3.04 11.49 -11.01
N VAL A 15 -3.43 10.86 -12.10
CA VAL A 15 -2.68 10.81 -13.35
C VAL A 15 -3.59 11.24 -14.48
N VAL A 16 -3.09 12.10 -15.36
CA VAL A 16 -3.79 12.47 -16.61
C VAL A 16 -3.02 11.91 -17.79
N GLU A 17 -3.75 11.22 -18.62
CA GLU A 17 -3.26 10.68 -19.89
C GLU A 17 -4.00 11.34 -21.06
N LYS A 18 -3.28 11.63 -22.12
CA LYS A 18 -3.82 12.11 -23.40
C LYS A 18 -3.20 11.35 -24.57
N ASP A 19 -4.06 10.73 -25.37
CA ASP A 19 -3.66 10.01 -26.60
C ASP A 19 -2.52 8.99 -26.39
N GLY A 20 -2.59 8.20 -25.29
CA GLY A 20 -1.62 7.19 -24.93
C GLY A 20 -0.36 7.72 -24.21
N LYS A 21 -0.31 9.01 -23.87
CA LYS A 21 0.84 9.63 -23.17
C LYS A 21 0.43 10.20 -21.83
N ILE A 22 1.18 9.86 -20.79
CA ILE A 22 1.03 10.49 -19.48
C ILE A 22 1.45 11.95 -19.60
N LEU A 23 0.53 12.87 -19.28
CA LEU A 23 0.81 14.30 -19.25
C LEU A 23 1.36 14.73 -17.90
N CYS A 24 0.74 14.25 -16.81
CA CYS A 24 1.18 14.55 -15.46
C CYS A 24 0.79 13.46 -14.48
N VAL A 25 1.56 13.37 -13.40
CA VAL A 25 1.28 12.61 -12.18
C VAL A 25 1.31 13.60 -11.03
N LEU A 26 0.22 13.72 -10.30
CA LEU A 26 0.10 14.60 -9.15
C LEU A 26 -0.12 13.79 -7.88
N GLU A 27 0.90 13.72 -7.06
CA GLU A 27 0.84 13.12 -5.72
C GLU A 27 0.33 14.15 -4.73
N PHE A 28 -0.75 13.86 -4.00
CA PHE A 28 -1.33 14.79 -3.06
C PHE A 28 -0.37 15.19 -1.95
N GLU A 29 0.49 14.29 -1.51
CA GLU A 29 1.49 14.59 -0.50
C GLU A 29 2.51 15.64 -0.96
N ARG A 30 2.87 15.64 -2.25
CA ARG A 30 3.74 16.65 -2.84
C ARG A 30 3.02 17.99 -2.99
N PHE A 31 1.77 17.92 -3.44
CA PHE A 31 0.95 19.11 -3.64
C PHE A 31 0.65 19.84 -2.33
N LEU A 32 0.40 19.09 -1.24
CA LEU A 32 0.16 19.65 0.08
C LEU A 32 1.42 19.83 0.94
N ASN A 33 2.56 19.32 0.49
CA ASN A 33 3.78 19.20 1.29
C ASN A 33 3.54 18.49 2.64
N TYR A 34 2.75 17.41 2.59
CA TYR A 34 2.40 16.61 3.75
C TYR A 34 2.40 15.12 3.41
N LYS A 35 3.21 14.32 4.10
CA LYS A 35 3.41 12.90 3.82
C LYS A 35 2.16 12.05 4.13
N ASN A 36 1.98 11.00 3.33
CA ASN A 36 0.95 9.98 3.50
C ASN A 36 -0.47 10.56 3.55
N VAL A 37 -0.73 11.63 2.79
CA VAL A 37 -2.06 12.19 2.68
C VAL A 37 -3.01 11.14 2.15
N GLY A 38 -4.01 10.82 2.95
CA GLY A 38 -5.02 9.83 2.62
C GLY A 38 -6.13 9.75 3.65
N THR A 39 -7.19 9.03 3.33
CA THR A 39 -8.37 8.89 4.19
C THR A 39 -8.08 8.17 5.51
N CYS A 40 -7.09 7.29 5.54
CA CYS A 40 -6.78 6.47 6.71
C CYS A 40 -6.22 7.25 7.90
N GLN A 41 -5.55 8.37 7.64
CA GLN A 41 -4.87 9.14 8.69
C GLN A 41 -5.66 10.34 9.18
N TYR A 42 -6.58 10.82 8.37
CA TYR A 42 -7.40 11.97 8.70
C TYR A 42 -8.84 11.55 8.78
N LYS A 43 -9.43 11.72 9.92
CA LYS A 43 -10.84 11.46 10.24
C LYS A 43 -11.83 12.22 9.34
N THR A 44 -11.37 12.92 8.31
CA THR A 44 -12.22 13.64 7.38
C THR A 44 -11.74 13.51 5.95
N PRO A 45 -12.56 13.01 5.03
CA PRO A 45 -12.27 12.97 3.59
C PRO A 45 -12.12 14.36 2.97
N ARG A 46 -12.42 15.41 3.72
CA ARG A 46 -12.45 16.80 3.26
C ARG A 46 -11.12 17.26 2.64
N TYR A 47 -9.98 16.85 3.24
CA TYR A 47 -8.68 17.26 2.70
C TYR A 47 -8.39 16.66 1.33
N ILE A 48 -8.71 15.39 1.14
CA ILE A 48 -8.53 14.74 -0.16
C ILE A 48 -9.44 15.36 -1.22
N MET A 49 -10.68 15.67 -0.85
CA MET A 49 -11.63 16.36 -1.73
C MET A 49 -11.09 17.72 -2.17
N ILE A 50 -10.54 18.51 -1.24
CA ILE A 50 -9.89 19.80 -1.55
C ILE A 50 -8.69 19.59 -2.47
N CYS A 51 -7.84 18.59 -2.21
CA CYS A 51 -6.69 18.29 -3.06
C CYS A 51 -7.11 17.93 -4.46
N LEU A 52 -8.11 17.07 -4.59
CA LEU A 52 -8.64 16.68 -5.89
C LEU A 52 -9.11 17.91 -6.67
N ASP A 53 -9.93 18.76 -6.05
CA ASP A 53 -10.46 19.96 -6.70
C ASP A 53 -9.35 20.93 -7.11
N GLU A 54 -8.34 21.15 -6.29
CA GLU A 54 -7.20 22.03 -6.62
C GLU A 54 -6.30 21.42 -7.72
N CYS A 55 -6.09 20.10 -7.70
CA CYS A 55 -5.38 19.41 -8.78
C CYS A 55 -6.12 19.52 -10.11
N LEU A 56 -7.46 19.35 -10.12
CA LEU A 56 -8.27 19.48 -11.32
C LEU A 56 -8.22 20.91 -11.89
N LYS A 57 -8.30 21.94 -11.05
CA LYS A 57 -8.14 23.34 -11.46
C LYS A 57 -6.75 23.60 -12.04
N TRP A 58 -5.71 23.01 -11.43
CA TRP A 58 -4.34 23.12 -11.94
C TRP A 58 -4.22 22.48 -13.32
N ILE A 59 -4.78 21.26 -13.52
CA ILE A 59 -4.78 20.57 -14.81
C ILE A 59 -5.50 21.39 -15.89
N GLU A 60 -6.67 21.95 -15.56
CA GLU A 60 -7.41 22.79 -16.49
C GLU A 60 -6.61 24.02 -16.90
N ARG A 61 -5.93 24.67 -15.96
CA ARG A 61 -5.08 25.83 -16.24
C ARG A 61 -3.86 25.51 -17.09
N GLU A 62 -3.14 24.41 -16.79
CA GLU A 62 -1.87 24.06 -17.44
C GLU A 62 -2.08 23.36 -18.79
N TYR A 63 -3.12 22.53 -18.91
CA TYR A 63 -3.33 21.67 -20.09
C TYR A 63 -4.62 21.98 -20.85
N GLY A 64 -5.49 22.83 -20.31
CA GLY A 64 -6.82 23.11 -20.91
C GLY A 64 -7.75 21.90 -20.89
N ILE A 65 -7.58 20.98 -19.96
CA ILE A 65 -8.34 19.73 -19.85
C ILE A 65 -9.25 19.81 -18.62
N SER A 66 -10.58 19.75 -18.83
CA SER A 66 -11.57 19.72 -17.78
C SER A 66 -12.61 18.59 -17.93
N GLU A 67 -12.54 17.85 -19.05
CA GLU A 67 -13.42 16.72 -19.35
C GLU A 67 -12.62 15.51 -19.85
N TYR A 68 -13.07 14.33 -19.46
CA TYR A 68 -12.38 13.08 -19.72
C TYR A 68 -13.28 12.06 -20.39
N GLU A 69 -12.71 11.18 -21.20
CA GLU A 69 -13.42 10.02 -21.74
C GLU A 69 -13.64 8.98 -20.64
N ASN A 70 -12.57 8.65 -19.90
CA ASN A 70 -12.62 7.67 -18.84
C ASN A 70 -12.01 8.25 -17.54
N CYS A 71 -12.64 7.95 -16.43
CA CYS A 71 -12.13 8.12 -15.08
C CYS A 71 -11.95 6.75 -14.47
N TYR A 72 -10.70 6.34 -14.26
CA TYR A 72 -10.34 5.16 -13.49
C TYR A 72 -10.11 5.60 -12.05
N PHE A 73 -10.75 4.95 -11.09
CA PHE A 73 -10.53 5.30 -9.70
C PHE A 73 -10.45 4.05 -8.82
N SER A 74 -9.58 4.11 -7.83
CA SER A 74 -9.45 3.11 -6.79
C SER A 74 -9.48 3.80 -5.43
N ASN A 75 -10.20 3.21 -4.51
CA ASN A 75 -10.19 3.58 -3.10
C ASN A 75 -9.82 2.33 -2.33
N VAL A 76 -8.86 2.44 -1.44
CA VAL A 76 -8.62 1.38 -0.47
C VAL A 76 -9.64 1.57 0.63
N ASP A 77 -10.62 0.72 0.63
CA ASP A 77 -11.61 0.68 1.67
C ASP A 77 -11.06 -0.12 2.83
N PHE A 78 -10.56 0.59 3.84
CA PHE A 78 -10.34 -0.06 5.11
C PHE A 78 -11.70 -0.50 5.65
N ILE A 79 -11.80 -1.79 5.83
CA ILE A 79 -12.91 -2.56 6.35
C ILE A 79 -13.68 -1.76 7.41
N GLY A 80 -14.91 -1.37 7.09
CA GLY A 80 -15.90 -0.99 8.10
C GLY A 80 -16.49 0.41 8.03
N GLU A 81 -16.12 1.27 7.08
CA GLU A 81 -16.71 2.61 6.99
C GLU A 81 -17.36 2.89 5.61
N ASP A 82 -18.41 2.17 5.28
CA ASP A 82 -19.23 2.36 4.07
C ASP A 82 -19.62 3.82 3.83
N PHE A 83 -19.75 4.61 4.90
CA PHE A 83 -20.12 6.03 4.81
C PHE A 83 -19.01 6.89 4.17
N PHE A 84 -17.76 6.68 4.50
CA PHE A 84 -16.65 7.46 3.93
C PHE A 84 -16.44 7.11 2.46
N ASN A 85 -16.58 5.86 2.11
CA ASN A 85 -16.47 5.37 0.75
C ASN A 85 -17.54 5.97 -0.14
N GLY A 86 -18.78 6.01 0.32
CA GLY A 86 -19.89 6.65 -0.37
C GLY A 86 -19.65 8.14 -0.63
N GLN A 87 -19.07 8.86 0.33
CA GLN A 87 -18.73 10.27 0.16
C GLN A 87 -17.61 10.49 -0.85
N MET A 88 -16.55 9.69 -0.82
CA MET A 88 -15.43 9.80 -1.76
C MET A 88 -15.85 9.46 -3.18
N VAL A 89 -16.63 8.39 -3.35
CA VAL A 89 -17.20 8.01 -4.65
C VAL A 89 -18.10 9.13 -5.16
N TYR A 90 -19.01 9.65 -4.34
CA TYR A 90 -19.87 10.76 -4.72
C TYR A 90 -19.10 12.01 -5.12
N HIS A 91 -18.06 12.36 -4.36
CA HIS A 91 -17.21 13.51 -4.67
C HIS A 91 -16.46 13.32 -5.99
N THR A 92 -15.93 12.12 -6.24
CA THR A 92 -15.28 11.78 -7.51
C THR A 92 -16.21 12.02 -8.69
N TYR A 93 -17.44 11.49 -8.65
CA TYR A 93 -18.44 11.72 -9.70
C TYR A 93 -18.83 13.19 -9.87
N LYS A 94 -18.80 13.97 -8.79
CA LYS A 94 -19.14 15.39 -8.81
C LYS A 94 -18.02 16.25 -9.36
N SER A 95 -16.77 15.96 -8.99
CA SER A 95 -15.61 16.81 -9.30
C SER A 95 -14.95 16.45 -10.63
N ILE A 96 -14.87 15.17 -10.97
CA ILE A 96 -14.28 14.70 -12.22
C ILE A 96 -15.40 14.52 -13.26
N LYS A 97 -15.36 15.30 -14.34
CA LYS A 97 -16.29 15.17 -15.44
C LYS A 97 -15.79 14.14 -16.44
N ALA A 98 -16.30 12.93 -16.40
CA ALA A 98 -15.95 11.86 -17.32
C ALA A 98 -17.19 11.23 -17.94
N LYS A 99 -17.07 10.65 -19.13
CA LYS A 99 -18.16 9.89 -19.77
C LYS A 99 -18.33 8.53 -19.13
N ASN A 100 -17.22 7.87 -18.77
CA ASN A 100 -17.21 6.56 -18.17
C ASN A 100 -16.43 6.61 -16.85
N TYR A 101 -16.97 5.95 -15.83
CA TYR A 101 -16.31 5.76 -14.54
C TYR A 101 -16.05 4.28 -14.33
N ILE A 102 -14.79 3.94 -14.09
CA ILE A 102 -14.32 2.56 -13.98
C ILE A 102 -13.66 2.44 -12.61
N HIS A 103 -14.25 1.61 -11.75
CA HIS A 103 -13.70 1.31 -10.45
C HIS A 103 -12.71 0.15 -10.57
N GLY A 104 -11.46 0.38 -10.15
CA GLY A 104 -10.42 -0.65 -10.00
C GLY A 104 -10.31 -1.08 -8.55
N THR A 105 -10.08 -2.36 -8.33
CA THR A 105 -9.81 -2.90 -7.00
C THR A 105 -8.34 -2.70 -6.62
N HIS A 106 -8.03 -2.85 -5.33
CA HIS A 106 -6.70 -2.56 -4.79
C HIS A 106 -5.60 -3.43 -5.43
N HIS A 107 -5.70 -4.74 -5.28
CA HIS A 107 -4.69 -5.68 -5.81
C HIS A 107 -4.67 -5.71 -7.34
N GLU A 108 -5.81 -5.53 -7.99
CA GLU A 108 -5.86 -5.41 -9.44
C GLU A 108 -5.10 -4.19 -9.93
N SER A 109 -5.22 -3.05 -9.24
CA SER A 109 -4.47 -1.83 -9.55
C SER A 109 -2.95 -2.05 -9.41
N HIS A 110 -2.51 -2.74 -8.37
CA HIS A 110 -1.10 -3.14 -8.22
C HIS A 110 -0.65 -4.06 -9.35
N ALA A 111 -1.46 -5.05 -9.72
CA ALA A 111 -1.14 -6.00 -10.76
C ALA A 111 -0.97 -5.32 -12.13
N TYR A 112 -1.88 -4.42 -12.50
CA TYR A 112 -1.76 -3.62 -13.72
C TYR A 112 -0.50 -2.76 -13.72
N GLY A 113 -0.26 -2.02 -12.65
CA GLY A 113 0.90 -1.14 -12.51
C GLY A 113 2.22 -1.91 -12.62
N CYS A 114 2.33 -3.03 -11.95
CA CYS A 114 3.53 -3.85 -11.95
C CYS A 114 3.76 -4.53 -13.30
N PHE A 115 2.74 -5.13 -13.90
CA PHE A 115 2.86 -5.89 -15.14
C PHE A 115 3.22 -5.01 -16.33
N TYR A 116 2.50 -3.89 -16.52
CA TYR A 116 2.73 -3.04 -17.71
C TYR A 116 4.05 -2.26 -17.65
N GLN A 117 4.64 -2.10 -16.47
CA GLN A 117 5.99 -1.56 -16.28
C GLN A 117 7.08 -2.63 -16.40
N SER A 118 6.72 -3.91 -16.38
CA SER A 118 7.68 -5.01 -16.49
C SER A 118 8.12 -5.24 -17.93
N PRO A 119 9.26 -5.90 -18.16
CA PRO A 119 9.71 -6.27 -19.51
C PRO A 119 8.98 -7.51 -20.08
N PHE A 120 8.12 -8.17 -19.31
CA PHE A 120 7.51 -9.44 -19.70
C PHE A 120 6.29 -9.23 -20.61
N ASP A 121 6.14 -10.07 -21.62
CA ASP A 121 4.94 -10.11 -22.48
C ASP A 121 3.83 -10.95 -21.86
N GLU A 122 4.20 -11.94 -21.06
CA GLU A 122 3.29 -12.79 -20.27
C GLU A 122 3.93 -13.13 -18.93
N ALA A 123 3.17 -13.04 -17.84
CA ALA A 123 3.67 -13.33 -16.49
C ALA A 123 2.56 -13.75 -15.52
N LEU A 124 2.92 -14.58 -14.55
CA LEU A 124 2.16 -14.69 -13.30
C LEU A 124 2.51 -13.49 -12.42
N ILE A 125 1.47 -12.87 -11.84
CA ILE A 125 1.59 -11.71 -10.99
C ILE A 125 1.05 -12.06 -9.63
N PHE A 126 1.90 -11.92 -8.62
CA PHE A 126 1.53 -12.10 -7.22
C PHE A 126 1.39 -10.73 -6.58
N SER A 127 0.18 -10.40 -6.14
CA SER A 127 -0.09 -9.16 -5.42
C SER A 127 -0.46 -9.50 -3.97
N PHE A 128 0.35 -9.02 -3.04
CA PHE A 128 0.12 -9.19 -1.60
C PHE A 128 0.44 -7.88 -0.88
N ASP A 129 -0.38 -7.57 0.13
CA ASP A 129 -0.28 -6.33 0.88
C ASP A 129 -0.82 -6.53 2.29
N GLY A 130 -0.88 -5.45 3.07
CA GLY A 130 -1.54 -5.41 4.37
C GLY A 130 -3.06 -5.63 4.31
N GLY A 131 -3.64 -5.45 3.13
CA GLY A 131 -5.05 -5.68 2.82
C GLY A 131 -5.57 -4.73 1.75
N GLY A 132 -6.65 -5.10 1.12
CA GLY A 132 -7.35 -4.32 0.11
C GLY A 132 -8.83 -4.70 0.06
N ASP A 133 -9.62 -3.96 -0.72
CA ASP A 133 -11.04 -4.24 -0.94
C ASP A 133 -11.27 -5.58 -1.66
N ASP A 134 -10.26 -6.09 -2.35
CA ASP A 134 -10.27 -7.34 -3.09
C ASP A 134 -9.42 -8.46 -2.46
N GLY A 135 -9.08 -8.34 -1.18
CA GLY A 135 -8.38 -9.39 -0.44
C GLY A 135 -7.02 -8.97 0.11
N LYS A 136 -6.24 -9.97 0.54
CA LYS A 136 -4.86 -9.79 1.06
C LYS A 136 -3.80 -10.33 0.11
N PHE A 137 -4.17 -11.30 -0.71
CA PHE A 137 -3.28 -11.96 -1.65
C PHE A 137 -4.06 -12.40 -2.88
N ASN A 138 -3.62 -11.96 -4.04
CA ASN A 138 -4.23 -12.33 -5.31
C ASN A 138 -3.18 -12.78 -6.32
N VAL A 139 -3.55 -13.74 -7.15
CA VAL A 139 -2.72 -14.24 -8.26
C VAL A 139 -3.40 -13.91 -9.58
N TYR A 140 -2.65 -13.30 -10.47
CA TYR A 140 -3.16 -12.94 -11.79
C TYR A 140 -2.25 -13.50 -12.89
N LEU A 141 -2.84 -13.67 -14.08
CA LEU A 141 -2.12 -13.86 -15.33
C LEU A 141 -2.20 -12.58 -16.14
N GLY A 142 -1.06 -11.97 -16.40
CA GLY A 142 -0.92 -10.82 -17.28
C GLY A 142 -0.42 -11.26 -18.65
N LYS A 143 -1.02 -10.69 -19.70
CA LYS A 143 -0.54 -10.83 -21.09
C LYS A 143 -0.70 -9.48 -21.78
N LYS A 144 0.38 -8.97 -22.38
CA LYS A 144 0.36 -7.65 -23.03
C LYS A 144 -0.70 -7.58 -24.13
N GLY A 145 -1.51 -6.52 -24.10
CA GLY A 145 -2.62 -6.33 -25.02
C GLY A 145 -3.93 -7.00 -24.62
N GLU A 146 -3.94 -7.75 -23.52
CA GLU A 146 -5.14 -8.38 -22.96
C GLU A 146 -5.41 -7.85 -21.55
N PRO A 147 -6.67 -7.84 -21.08
CA PRO A 147 -6.97 -7.58 -19.68
C PRO A 147 -6.29 -8.61 -18.76
N ILE A 148 -5.78 -8.16 -17.63
CA ILE A 148 -5.21 -9.05 -16.61
C ILE A 148 -6.31 -9.97 -16.08
N LYS A 149 -6.01 -11.28 -16.03
CA LYS A 149 -6.96 -12.30 -15.59
C LYS A 149 -6.67 -12.71 -14.16
N LEU A 150 -7.64 -12.52 -13.26
CA LEU A 150 -7.59 -13.08 -11.91
C LEU A 150 -7.63 -14.62 -11.99
N LEU A 151 -6.65 -15.27 -11.38
CA LEU A 151 -6.58 -16.72 -11.25
C LEU A 151 -7.01 -17.19 -9.87
N GLU A 152 -6.54 -16.50 -8.83
CA GLU A 152 -6.83 -16.86 -7.45
C GLU A 152 -6.94 -15.59 -6.60
N ARG A 153 -7.87 -15.60 -5.66
CA ARG A 153 -8.09 -14.56 -4.68
C ARG A 153 -8.23 -15.14 -3.30
N VAL A 154 -7.41 -14.66 -2.39
CA VAL A 154 -7.55 -14.99 -0.97
C VAL A 154 -8.30 -13.86 -0.29
N LEU A 155 -9.58 -14.08 -0.07
CA LEU A 155 -10.42 -13.20 0.72
C LEU A 155 -10.03 -13.32 2.19
N ASN A 156 -10.38 -12.29 2.96
CA ASN A 156 -10.09 -12.19 4.39
C ASN A 156 -10.32 -13.53 5.13
N PRO A 157 -9.41 -13.95 6.02
CA PRO A 157 -9.35 -15.29 6.63
C PRO A 157 -10.50 -15.70 7.53
N THR A 158 -11.47 -14.85 7.75
CA THR A 158 -12.62 -15.16 8.62
C THR A 158 -13.49 -16.31 8.13
N LEU A 159 -13.28 -16.80 6.92
CA LEU A 159 -14.14 -17.80 6.29
C LEU A 159 -13.34 -18.96 5.67
N ASN A 160 -12.83 -19.86 6.51
CA ASN A 160 -12.57 -21.26 6.17
C ASN A 160 -11.34 -21.66 5.33
N ASN A 161 -10.29 -20.87 5.19
CA ASN A 161 -9.05 -21.41 4.63
C ASN A 161 -7.86 -21.16 5.58
N PRO A 162 -7.44 -22.15 6.38
CA PRO A 162 -6.38 -21.99 7.38
C PRO A 162 -4.96 -21.90 6.79
N HIS A 163 -4.80 -21.96 5.47
CA HIS A 163 -3.49 -22.15 4.87
C HIS A 163 -2.86 -20.92 4.18
N ILE A 164 -3.60 -19.82 4.01
CA ILE A 164 -3.07 -18.62 3.32
C ILE A 164 -3.54 -17.35 4.03
N ASP A 165 -3.17 -17.24 5.29
CA ASP A 165 -3.60 -16.14 6.15
C ASP A 165 -2.48 -15.15 6.50
N TYR A 166 -1.43 -15.12 5.67
CA TYR A 166 -0.25 -14.32 5.94
C TYR A 166 -0.46 -12.85 5.54
N ASN A 167 -0.55 -11.99 6.53
CA ASN A 167 -0.39 -10.56 6.33
C ASN A 167 1.10 -10.20 6.37
N LEU A 168 1.82 -10.55 5.29
CA LEU A 168 3.25 -10.31 5.19
C LEU A 168 3.59 -8.82 5.31
N GLY A 169 2.76 -7.95 4.73
CA GLY A 169 2.95 -6.51 4.79
C GLY A 169 2.89 -5.97 6.23
N PHE A 170 1.92 -6.41 7.01
CA PHE A 170 1.80 -6.02 8.42
C PHE A 170 2.95 -6.57 9.26
N ALA A 171 3.26 -7.86 9.12
CA ALA A 171 4.36 -8.50 9.83
C ALA A 171 5.71 -7.81 9.56
N TYR A 172 5.96 -7.46 8.31
CA TYR A 172 7.14 -6.69 7.92
C TYR A 172 7.16 -5.29 8.52
N MET A 173 6.05 -4.58 8.42
CA MET A 173 5.90 -3.21 8.90
C MET A 173 6.22 -3.07 10.39
N VAL A 174 5.88 -4.07 11.19
CA VAL A 174 6.00 -3.99 12.66
C VAL A 174 7.44 -3.85 13.13
N PHE A 175 8.43 -4.37 12.39
CA PHE A 175 9.84 -4.18 12.76
C PHE A 175 10.23 -2.70 12.84
N GLY A 176 9.58 -1.83 12.09
CA GLY A 176 9.78 -0.38 12.19
C GLY A 176 9.47 0.22 13.56
N ARG A 177 8.65 -0.45 14.39
CA ARG A 177 8.34 -0.03 15.75
C ARG A 177 9.56 -0.09 16.68
N TYR A 178 10.47 -1.01 16.42
CA TYR A 178 11.63 -1.27 17.26
C TYR A 178 12.88 -0.56 16.78
N CYS A 179 12.88 -0.05 15.57
CA CYS A 179 14.00 0.62 14.94
C CYS A 179 14.02 2.11 15.31
N LYS A 180 15.07 2.55 15.98
CA LYS A 180 15.23 3.94 16.46
C LYS A 180 15.25 4.94 15.32
N ASP A 181 15.97 4.64 14.25
CA ASP A 181 16.09 5.53 13.09
C ASP A 181 14.78 5.66 12.29
N ILE A 182 13.91 4.67 12.39
CA ILE A 182 12.59 4.69 11.76
C ILE A 182 11.58 5.45 12.60
N ASN A 183 11.55 5.18 13.89
CA ASN A 183 10.44 5.56 14.76
C ASN A 183 10.58 6.94 15.40
N LYS A 184 11.80 7.48 15.52
CA LYS A 184 12.06 8.79 16.16
C LYS A 184 11.27 9.96 15.56
N ASP A 185 10.94 9.87 14.28
CA ASP A 185 10.22 10.93 13.54
C ASP A 185 8.72 10.61 13.33
N CYS A 186 8.24 9.50 13.85
CA CYS A 186 6.86 9.07 13.66
C CYS A 186 6.00 9.53 14.83
N LEU A 187 5.43 10.71 14.70
CA LEU A 187 4.41 11.23 15.61
C LEU A 187 3.07 10.54 15.31
N SER A 188 2.66 9.61 16.13
CA SER A 188 1.35 8.98 16.24
C SER A 188 0.97 7.84 15.28
N ASP A 189 0.73 7.98 14.02
CA ASP A 189 0.18 6.91 13.17
C ASP A 189 1.19 6.40 12.13
N GLY A 190 2.42 6.17 12.60
CA GLY A 190 3.59 5.92 11.78
C GLY A 190 3.63 4.62 10.99
N ASN A 191 2.67 3.73 11.20
CA ASN A 191 2.68 2.41 10.58
C ASN A 191 2.74 2.43 9.05
N LEU A 192 2.04 3.34 8.37
CA LEU A 192 2.08 3.46 6.90
C LEU A 192 3.40 4.04 6.36
N VAL A 193 4.18 4.71 7.21
CA VAL A 193 5.50 5.26 6.86
C VAL A 193 6.60 4.22 7.04
N TRP A 194 6.41 3.30 7.98
CA TRP A 194 7.44 2.34 8.36
C TRP A 194 7.92 1.44 7.22
N PRO A 195 7.06 0.83 6.39
CA PRO A 195 7.53 -0.06 5.33
C PRO A 195 8.54 0.60 4.39
N GLY A 196 8.25 1.82 3.93
CA GLY A 196 9.16 2.56 3.05
C GLY A 196 10.48 2.93 3.73
N LYS A 197 10.45 3.31 5.03
CA LYS A 197 11.67 3.58 5.81
C LYS A 197 12.47 2.31 6.07
N ILE A 198 11.80 1.19 6.40
CA ILE A 198 12.45 -0.13 6.56
C ILE A 198 13.17 -0.51 5.25
N MET A 199 12.49 -0.43 4.11
CA MET A 199 13.09 -0.72 2.80
C MET A 199 14.32 0.15 2.51
N GLY A 200 14.28 1.43 2.89
CA GLY A 200 15.44 2.32 2.78
C GLY A 200 16.59 1.89 3.71
N LEU A 201 16.26 1.47 4.92
CA LEU A 201 17.24 1.09 5.94
C LEU A 201 17.95 -0.22 5.62
N VAL A 202 17.29 -1.14 4.92
CA VAL A 202 17.84 -2.43 4.46
C VAL A 202 19.18 -2.29 3.75
N SER A 203 19.36 -1.21 2.98
CA SER A 203 20.59 -0.96 2.22
C SER A 203 21.84 -0.74 3.09
N TYR A 204 21.67 -0.47 4.37
CA TYR A 204 22.76 -0.27 5.33
C TYR A 204 23.10 -1.54 6.12
N GLY A 205 22.22 -2.54 6.10
CA GLY A 205 22.39 -3.80 6.82
C GLY A 205 22.88 -4.95 5.96
N LYS A 206 23.17 -6.07 6.63
CA LYS A 206 23.48 -7.34 5.99
C LYS A 206 22.57 -8.42 6.54
N PRO A 207 21.93 -9.24 5.68
CA PRO A 207 21.18 -10.39 6.17
C PRO A 207 22.07 -11.32 7.00
N ARG A 208 21.58 -11.73 8.17
CA ARG A 208 22.26 -12.69 9.04
C ARG A 208 21.71 -14.09 8.77
N GLU A 209 22.54 -14.96 8.22
CA GLU A 209 22.13 -16.33 7.88
C GLU A 209 21.61 -17.11 9.09
N GLU A 210 22.22 -16.89 10.26
CA GLU A 210 21.80 -17.52 11.51
C GLU A 210 20.39 -17.13 11.97
N TRP A 211 19.88 -15.97 11.51
CA TRP A 211 18.54 -15.50 11.84
C TRP A 211 17.47 -15.97 10.84
N LEU A 212 17.86 -16.28 9.62
CA LEU A 212 16.95 -16.50 8.49
C LEU A 212 15.86 -17.54 8.79
N ASN A 213 16.23 -18.70 9.34
CA ASN A 213 15.26 -19.74 9.65
C ASN A 213 14.25 -19.29 10.72
N HIS A 214 14.66 -18.46 11.68
CA HIS A 214 13.78 -17.93 12.71
C HIS A 214 12.78 -16.93 12.15
N PHE A 215 13.20 -16.10 11.17
CA PHE A 215 12.29 -15.21 10.45
C PHE A 215 11.29 -15.99 9.57
N ILE A 216 11.76 -17.02 8.88
CA ILE A 216 10.86 -17.90 8.09
C ILE A 216 9.79 -18.54 9.00
N GLU A 217 10.18 -19.05 10.18
CA GLU A 217 9.24 -19.60 11.15
C GLU A 217 8.29 -18.54 11.69
N PHE A 218 8.79 -17.34 11.99
CA PHE A 218 7.98 -16.21 12.44
C PHE A 218 6.91 -15.85 11.41
N TYR A 219 7.27 -15.65 10.14
CA TYR A 219 6.32 -15.35 9.09
C TYR A 219 5.31 -16.49 8.87
N LYS A 220 5.75 -17.74 8.93
CA LYS A 220 4.86 -18.91 8.82
C LYS A 220 3.91 -19.06 10.00
N SER A 221 4.18 -18.46 11.13
CA SER A 221 3.32 -18.54 12.32
C SER A 221 2.09 -17.62 12.25
N ASP A 222 1.89 -16.90 11.14
CA ASP A 222 0.87 -15.86 11.00
C ASP A 222 0.90 -14.86 12.18
N PRO A 223 1.90 -13.98 12.24
CA PRO A 223 2.09 -13.11 13.39
C PRO A 223 0.97 -12.09 13.59
N ASP A 224 0.14 -11.85 12.56
CA ASP A 224 -1.04 -10.96 12.61
C ASP A 224 -2.35 -11.73 12.87
N GLY A 225 -2.27 -13.00 13.19
CA GLY A 225 -3.43 -13.88 13.38
C GLY A 225 -4.39 -13.42 14.49
N LYS A 226 -5.63 -13.92 14.44
CA LYS A 226 -6.76 -13.53 15.30
C LYS A 226 -6.54 -13.65 16.82
N ASP A 227 -5.52 -14.36 17.26
CA ASP A 227 -5.35 -14.73 18.65
C ASP A 227 -4.64 -13.67 19.50
N GLY A 228 -4.39 -12.46 18.97
CA GLY A 228 -3.79 -11.36 19.72
C GLY A 228 -2.33 -11.57 20.15
N ASP A 229 -1.69 -12.63 19.68
CA ASP A 229 -0.38 -13.09 20.13
C ASP A 229 0.80 -12.48 19.35
N PHE A 230 0.59 -11.40 18.59
CA PHE A 230 1.69 -10.78 17.85
C PHE A 230 2.86 -10.42 18.76
N GLU A 231 2.58 -9.80 19.93
CA GLU A 231 3.63 -9.42 20.86
C GLU A 231 4.36 -10.62 21.46
N LEU A 232 3.67 -11.73 21.70
CA LEU A 232 4.30 -12.97 22.13
C LEU A 232 5.18 -13.60 21.04
N LYS A 233 4.71 -13.59 19.81
CA LYS A 233 5.45 -14.13 18.67
C LYS A 233 6.72 -13.32 18.36
N ILE A 234 6.66 -11.99 18.44
CA ILE A 234 7.85 -11.15 18.23
C ILE A 234 8.84 -11.27 19.39
N LYS A 235 8.38 -11.42 20.64
CA LYS A 235 9.25 -11.72 21.77
C LYS A 235 9.94 -13.07 21.62
N SER A 236 9.20 -14.11 21.20
CA SER A 236 9.77 -15.42 20.91
C SER A 236 10.78 -15.39 19.77
N LEU A 237 10.55 -14.57 18.75
CA LEU A 237 11.57 -14.32 17.73
C LEU A 237 12.80 -13.67 18.35
N GLY A 238 12.61 -12.63 19.17
CA GLY A 238 13.71 -11.93 19.85
C GLY A 238 14.58 -12.84 20.69
N GLU A 239 13.99 -13.73 21.49
CA GLU A 239 14.71 -14.74 22.26
C GLU A 239 15.60 -15.63 21.38
N LYS A 240 15.08 -16.06 20.22
CA LYS A 240 15.80 -16.93 19.27
C LYS A 240 16.98 -16.22 18.58
N ILE A 241 16.87 -14.94 18.31
CA ILE A 241 17.90 -14.14 17.64
C ILE A 241 18.73 -13.27 18.60
N ASN A 242 18.48 -13.39 19.91
CA ASN A 242 19.12 -12.63 20.97
C ASN A 242 18.95 -11.10 20.83
N ILE A 243 17.72 -10.67 20.51
CA ILE A 243 17.28 -9.28 20.46
C ILE A 243 16.12 -9.08 21.42
N ASN A 244 16.19 -8.03 22.25
CA ASN A 244 15.07 -7.63 23.09
C ASN A 244 14.07 -6.77 22.33
N PHE A 245 12.81 -7.22 22.24
CA PHE A 245 11.69 -6.49 21.65
C PHE A 245 10.71 -5.96 22.72
N ASP A 246 11.11 -5.92 24.00
CA ASP A 246 10.23 -5.41 25.07
C ASP A 246 10.07 -3.89 24.97
N ASP A 247 11.13 -3.18 24.62
CA ASP A 247 11.13 -1.72 24.54
C ASP A 247 11.08 -1.25 23.09
N LYS A 248 10.16 -0.33 22.84
CA LYS A 248 10.02 0.31 21.52
C LYS A 248 11.17 1.29 21.32
N ASN A 249 11.74 1.31 20.12
CA ASN A 249 12.76 2.27 19.69
C ASN A 249 14.18 2.10 20.29
N GLU A 250 14.52 0.93 20.76
CA GLU A 250 15.85 0.72 21.37
C GLU A 250 16.92 0.19 20.45
N LEU A 251 16.50 -0.40 19.32
CA LEU A 251 17.49 -0.92 18.36
C LEU A 251 18.10 0.24 17.59
N GLU A 252 19.41 0.28 17.54
CA GLU A 252 20.17 1.30 16.80
C GLU A 252 21.41 0.73 16.13
N GLY A 253 21.82 1.37 15.02
CA GLY A 253 23.06 1.03 14.33
C GLY A 253 23.02 -0.31 13.62
N GLU A 254 24.12 -1.06 13.66
CA GLU A 254 24.28 -2.28 12.87
C GLU A 254 23.22 -3.35 13.16
N ILE A 255 22.81 -3.51 14.42
CA ILE A 255 21.78 -4.49 14.80
C ILE A 255 20.42 -4.11 14.18
N GLU A 256 20.04 -2.84 14.21
CA GLU A 256 18.84 -2.33 13.58
C GLU A 256 18.85 -2.60 12.08
N TYR A 257 19.96 -2.29 11.41
CA TYR A 257 20.09 -2.44 9.98
C TYR A 257 20.08 -3.91 9.54
N ASP A 258 20.78 -4.78 10.27
CA ASP A 258 20.81 -6.22 9.99
C ASP A 258 19.47 -6.90 10.27
N LEU A 259 18.72 -6.42 11.30
CA LEU A 259 17.38 -6.90 11.58
C LEU A 259 16.46 -6.68 10.36
N VAL A 260 16.41 -5.45 9.85
CA VAL A 260 15.53 -5.12 8.72
C VAL A 260 16.02 -5.77 7.42
N ALA A 261 17.34 -5.91 7.21
CA ALA A 261 17.90 -6.61 6.06
C ALA A 261 17.59 -8.12 6.07
N THR A 262 17.54 -8.74 7.26
CA THR A 262 17.20 -10.17 7.37
C THR A 262 15.70 -10.40 7.27
N SER A 263 14.87 -9.43 7.72
CA SER A 263 13.42 -9.54 7.67
C SER A 263 12.82 -9.43 6.26
N GLN A 264 13.54 -8.85 5.33
CA GLN A 264 13.15 -8.69 3.93
C GLN A 264 13.48 -9.92 3.09
#